data_9f82f7f25ac3071666b9472b383f3442
#
_entry.id   9f82f7f25ac3071666b9472b383f3442
#
_cell.length_a   1.000
_cell.length_b   1.000
_cell.length_c   1.000
_cell.angle_alpha   90.00
_cell.angle_beta   90.00
_cell.angle_gamma   90.00
#
_symmetry.space_group_name_H-M   'P 1'
#
loop_
_entity.id
_entity.type
_entity.pdbx_description
1 polymer ?
#
loop_
_entity_poly.entity_id
_entity_poly.type
_entity_poly.pdbx_seq_one_letter_code
_entity_poly.pdbx_strand_id
1 'polypeptide(L)'
;MNEIVQIRNLQKVFCKGNICIAENISLSINEGEIFTILGKSGSGKTTFLRMIAGLETPDGGEILIDNKTVFSKDTNLQPKDRKVAVVFQNYALLPHLSIASNILFGSSATNEDLEDVLEKTKLKGQENKFPHELSGGQQQRVALARAIINKPKILLLDEPLSNVDTELRAHLRSELKEMIKTFNITALFITHDKEDAFYLSDRIGIMHMGSILQVGTAKHIYHHPVDLYCANFLGKMTQIGENSYTRPEHIKISTNGEFEGTIKEIVFYGSFYEIILSTKDRDLLIHSYDDSLEIGQKVNFKFIEQILTF
;
A
#
# COMPACT_ATOMS: atom_id res chain seq x y z
N MET A 1 -14.40 8.12 -15.35
CA MET A 1 -13.21 7.25 -15.46
C MET A 1 -13.71 5.85 -15.75
N ASN A 2 -12.98 5.07 -16.56
CA ASN A 2 -13.38 3.71 -16.88
C ASN A 2 -12.93 2.76 -15.75
N GLU A 3 -13.87 2.03 -15.12
CA GLU A 3 -13.56 1.06 -14.08
C GLU A 3 -13.08 -0.24 -14.74
N ILE A 4 -11.79 -0.57 -14.55
CA ILE A 4 -11.20 -1.78 -15.13
C ILE A 4 -11.43 -3.02 -14.27
N VAL A 5 -11.53 -2.84 -12.95
CA VAL A 5 -11.90 -3.89 -11.99
C VAL A 5 -13.09 -3.45 -11.18
N GLN A 6 -14.10 -4.30 -11.10
CA GLN A 6 -15.24 -4.12 -10.23
C GLN A 6 -15.41 -5.35 -9.34
N ILE A 7 -15.50 -5.13 -8.05
CA ILE A 7 -15.69 -6.17 -7.04
C ILE A 7 -16.96 -5.83 -6.28
N ARG A 8 -17.85 -6.81 -6.16
CA ARG A 8 -19.16 -6.63 -5.54
C ARG A 8 -19.42 -7.70 -4.51
N ASN A 9 -19.61 -7.29 -3.25
CA ASN A 9 -19.96 -8.14 -2.11
C ASN A 9 -19.09 -9.41 -2.00
N LEU A 10 -17.78 -9.28 -2.25
CA LEU A 10 -16.85 -10.40 -2.23
C LEU A 10 -16.71 -10.95 -0.83
N GLN A 11 -16.81 -12.28 -0.71
CA GLN A 11 -16.77 -12.97 0.58
C GLN A 11 -15.78 -14.12 0.56
N LYS A 12 -15.09 -14.34 1.70
CA LYS A 12 -14.22 -15.50 1.93
C LYS A 12 -14.15 -15.84 3.41
N VAL A 13 -14.49 -17.07 3.74
CA VAL A 13 -14.42 -17.61 5.10
C VAL A 13 -13.55 -18.87 5.08
N PHE A 14 -12.56 -18.96 5.94
CA PHE A 14 -11.82 -20.21 6.13
C PHE A 14 -12.45 -21.03 7.26
N CYS A 15 -12.82 -22.28 6.96
CA CYS A 15 -13.55 -23.18 7.87
C CYS A 15 -12.77 -23.56 9.14
N LYS A 16 -11.44 -23.38 9.21
CA LYS A 16 -10.65 -23.58 10.43
C LYS A 16 -10.80 -22.35 11.34
N GLY A 17 -11.81 -22.37 12.23
CA GLY A 17 -12.04 -21.36 13.26
C GLY A 17 -13.01 -20.23 12.87
N ASN A 18 -13.82 -20.37 11.80
CA ASN A 18 -14.75 -19.34 11.32
C ASN A 18 -14.09 -17.97 11.10
N ILE A 19 -12.84 -17.96 10.62
CA ILE A 19 -12.11 -16.71 10.37
C ILE A 19 -12.59 -16.12 9.05
N CYS A 20 -13.33 -15.02 9.11
CA CYS A 20 -13.71 -14.23 7.95
C CYS A 20 -12.48 -13.45 7.44
N ILE A 21 -12.07 -13.70 6.20
CA ILE A 21 -10.91 -13.05 5.55
C ILE A 21 -11.35 -11.96 4.58
N ALA A 22 -12.57 -12.07 4.05
CA ALA A 22 -13.22 -11.03 3.25
C ALA A 22 -14.70 -11.02 3.59
N GLU A 23 -15.19 -9.88 4.06
CA GLU A 23 -16.58 -9.67 4.47
C GLU A 23 -17.20 -8.56 3.64
N ASN A 24 -18.01 -8.96 2.64
CA ASN A 24 -18.78 -8.03 1.78
C ASN A 24 -17.92 -6.92 1.13
N ILE A 25 -16.71 -7.27 0.67
CA ILE A 25 -15.84 -6.28 0.04
C ILE A 25 -16.44 -5.84 -1.29
N SER A 26 -16.69 -4.53 -1.41
CA SER A 26 -17.07 -3.88 -2.66
C SER A 26 -16.09 -2.76 -2.97
N LEU A 27 -15.51 -2.79 -4.18
CA LEU A 27 -14.44 -1.90 -4.60
C LEU A 27 -14.39 -1.78 -6.10
N SER A 28 -14.03 -0.60 -6.62
CA SER A 28 -13.67 -0.41 -8.03
C SER A 28 -12.26 0.18 -8.17
N ILE A 29 -11.56 -0.21 -9.24
CA ILE A 29 -10.25 0.30 -9.63
C ILE A 29 -10.38 0.86 -11.05
N ASN A 30 -9.93 2.10 -11.24
CA ASN A 30 -9.99 2.78 -12.55
C ASN A 30 -8.82 2.35 -13.44
N GLU A 31 -9.02 2.47 -14.75
CA GLU A 31 -7.97 2.23 -15.75
C GLU A 31 -6.80 3.21 -15.55
N GLY A 32 -5.55 2.68 -15.55
CA GLY A 32 -4.32 3.44 -15.31
C GLY A 32 -4.08 3.87 -13.86
N GLU A 33 -4.97 3.49 -12.92
CA GLU A 33 -4.84 3.79 -11.50
C GLU A 33 -3.86 2.84 -10.81
N ILE A 34 -3.05 3.36 -9.89
CA ILE A 34 -2.35 2.58 -8.87
C ILE A 34 -3.22 2.59 -7.61
N PHE A 35 -3.93 1.51 -7.36
CA PHE A 35 -4.73 1.32 -6.17
C PHE A 35 -3.99 0.48 -5.15
N THR A 36 -3.96 0.90 -3.90
CA THR A 36 -3.27 0.13 -2.83
C THR A 36 -4.25 -0.33 -1.76
N ILE A 37 -4.17 -1.61 -1.39
CA ILE A 37 -4.74 -2.11 -0.13
C ILE A 37 -3.68 -2.07 0.96
N LEU A 38 -3.90 -1.21 1.94
CA LEU A 38 -3.03 -1.01 3.09
C LEU A 38 -3.65 -1.63 4.34
N GLY A 39 -2.90 -2.41 5.11
CA GLY A 39 -3.41 -3.02 6.35
C GLY A 39 -2.37 -3.83 7.11
N LYS A 40 -2.62 -4.14 8.36
CA LYS A 40 -1.73 -4.98 9.19
C LYS A 40 -1.57 -6.38 8.59
N SER A 41 -0.50 -7.08 8.96
CA SER A 41 -0.36 -8.50 8.63
C SER A 41 -1.56 -9.29 9.16
N GLY A 42 -2.07 -10.24 8.36
CA GLY A 42 -3.26 -11.01 8.71
C GLY A 42 -4.61 -10.30 8.46
N SER A 43 -4.65 -9.09 7.89
CA SER A 43 -5.92 -8.41 7.57
C SER A 43 -6.68 -8.99 6.37
N GLY A 44 -6.09 -9.93 5.59
CA GLY A 44 -6.73 -10.57 4.44
C GLY A 44 -6.24 -10.10 3.07
N LYS A 45 -5.30 -9.18 2.98
CA LYS A 45 -4.81 -8.54 1.74
C LYS A 45 -4.36 -9.55 0.67
N THR A 46 -3.46 -10.46 1.02
CA THR A 46 -2.95 -11.48 0.08
C THR A 46 -4.07 -12.41 -0.41
N THR A 47 -4.99 -12.79 0.46
CA THR A 47 -6.16 -13.60 0.07
C THR A 47 -7.06 -12.82 -0.89
N PHE A 48 -7.31 -11.54 -0.61
CA PHE A 48 -8.06 -10.65 -1.49
C PHE A 48 -7.42 -10.55 -2.88
N LEU A 49 -6.11 -10.30 -2.93
CA LEU A 49 -5.36 -10.27 -4.20
C LEU A 49 -5.45 -11.62 -4.93
N ARG A 50 -5.27 -12.75 -4.22
CA ARG A 50 -5.37 -14.09 -4.81
C ARG A 50 -6.75 -14.42 -5.36
N MET A 51 -7.82 -13.93 -4.73
CA MET A 51 -9.19 -14.06 -5.26
C MET A 51 -9.35 -13.34 -6.60
N ILE A 52 -8.79 -12.15 -6.77
CA ILE A 52 -8.82 -11.41 -8.03
C ILE A 52 -8.00 -12.17 -9.10
N ALA A 53 -6.83 -12.68 -8.71
CA ALA A 53 -5.98 -13.47 -9.60
C ALA A 53 -6.59 -14.83 -10.02
N GLY A 54 -7.59 -15.34 -9.29
CA GLY A 54 -8.16 -16.67 -9.48
C GLY A 54 -7.32 -17.81 -8.87
N LEU A 55 -6.39 -17.45 -7.99
CA LEU A 55 -5.54 -18.37 -7.21
C LEU A 55 -6.23 -18.83 -5.92
N GLU A 56 -7.28 -18.14 -5.52
CA GLU A 56 -8.16 -18.49 -4.41
C GLU A 56 -9.61 -18.30 -4.87
N THR A 57 -10.49 -19.22 -4.52
CA THR A 57 -11.92 -19.14 -4.90
C THR A 57 -12.70 -18.41 -3.81
N PRO A 58 -13.37 -17.28 -4.13
CA PRO A 58 -14.31 -16.67 -3.20
C PRO A 58 -15.48 -17.59 -2.86
N ASP A 59 -16.11 -17.39 -1.71
CA ASP A 59 -17.32 -18.10 -1.29
C ASP A 59 -18.60 -17.38 -1.74
N GLY A 60 -18.50 -16.11 -2.16
CA GLY A 60 -19.61 -15.32 -2.68
C GLY A 60 -19.15 -14.01 -3.30
N GLY A 61 -20.10 -13.31 -3.92
CA GLY A 61 -19.86 -12.03 -4.61
C GLY A 61 -19.55 -12.18 -6.10
N GLU A 62 -19.05 -11.09 -6.68
CA GLU A 62 -18.75 -11.02 -8.11
C GLU A 62 -17.45 -10.23 -8.34
N ILE A 63 -16.66 -10.65 -9.33
CA ILE A 63 -15.47 -9.95 -9.82
C ILE A 63 -15.58 -9.78 -11.32
N LEU A 64 -15.49 -8.52 -11.79
CA LEU A 64 -15.39 -8.18 -13.21
C LEU A 64 -14.01 -7.57 -13.47
N ILE A 65 -13.41 -7.94 -14.61
CA ILE A 65 -12.16 -7.34 -15.13
C ILE A 65 -12.40 -6.99 -16.59
N ASP A 66 -12.17 -5.72 -16.97
CA ASP A 66 -12.41 -5.20 -18.31
C ASP A 66 -13.87 -5.49 -18.78
N ASN A 67 -14.86 -5.23 -17.90
CA ASN A 67 -16.28 -5.52 -18.08
C ASN A 67 -16.64 -7.00 -18.32
N LYS A 68 -15.69 -7.91 -18.12
CA LYS A 68 -15.93 -9.37 -18.22
C LYS A 68 -16.03 -9.97 -16.83
N THR A 69 -17.11 -10.67 -16.50
CA THR A 69 -17.23 -11.43 -15.25
C THR A 69 -16.20 -12.55 -15.25
N VAL A 70 -15.27 -12.52 -14.29
CA VAL A 70 -14.22 -13.51 -14.08
C VAL A 70 -14.54 -14.44 -12.91
N PHE A 71 -15.38 -13.96 -11.98
CA PHE A 71 -15.94 -14.75 -10.89
C PHE A 71 -17.37 -14.30 -10.58
N SER A 72 -18.27 -15.26 -10.43
CA SER A 72 -19.63 -15.13 -9.91
C SER A 72 -20.11 -16.49 -9.40
N LYS A 73 -21.38 -16.58 -8.97
CA LYS A 73 -21.99 -17.86 -8.58
C LYS A 73 -21.87 -18.92 -9.68
N ASP A 74 -22.00 -18.52 -10.95
CA ASP A 74 -22.07 -19.42 -12.10
C ASP A 74 -20.78 -19.41 -12.95
N THR A 75 -19.81 -18.55 -12.60
CA THR A 75 -18.59 -18.36 -13.39
C THR A 75 -17.37 -18.34 -12.46
N ASN A 76 -16.34 -19.13 -12.80
CA ASN A 76 -15.02 -19.05 -12.14
C ASN A 76 -13.93 -19.32 -13.17
N LEU A 77 -13.42 -18.24 -13.80
CA LEU A 77 -12.38 -18.35 -14.80
C LEU A 77 -11.03 -18.75 -14.18
N GLN A 78 -10.29 -19.58 -14.89
CA GLN A 78 -8.92 -19.92 -14.51
C GLN A 78 -8.02 -18.68 -14.54
N PRO A 79 -6.93 -18.61 -13.73
CA PRO A 79 -6.03 -17.46 -13.68
C PRO A 79 -5.56 -16.98 -15.05
N LYS A 80 -5.17 -17.90 -15.94
CA LYS A 80 -4.69 -17.61 -17.30
C LYS A 80 -5.72 -16.88 -18.18
N ASP A 81 -7.03 -17.05 -17.90
CA ASP A 81 -8.14 -16.51 -18.70
C ASP A 81 -8.65 -15.15 -18.17
N ARG A 82 -8.10 -14.67 -17.01
CA ARG A 82 -8.51 -13.41 -16.35
C ARG A 82 -7.80 -12.17 -16.87
N LYS A 83 -6.78 -12.32 -17.74
CA LYS A 83 -5.92 -11.22 -18.22
C LYS A 83 -5.28 -10.41 -17.09
N VAL A 84 -4.88 -11.07 -16.02
CA VAL A 84 -4.15 -10.52 -14.88
C VAL A 84 -2.72 -11.01 -14.87
N ALA A 85 -1.80 -10.21 -14.32
CA ALA A 85 -0.45 -10.66 -14.00
C ALA A 85 -0.19 -10.48 -12.52
N VAL A 86 0.58 -11.38 -11.92
CA VAL A 86 0.92 -11.34 -10.49
C VAL A 86 2.43 -11.27 -10.31
N VAL A 87 2.89 -10.33 -9.49
CA VAL A 87 4.26 -10.27 -8.97
C VAL A 87 4.19 -10.64 -7.50
N PHE A 88 4.81 -11.77 -7.16
CA PHE A 88 4.88 -12.28 -5.79
C PHE A 88 6.00 -11.62 -4.99
N GLN A 89 5.91 -11.65 -3.69
CA GLN A 89 6.87 -11.10 -2.73
C GLN A 89 8.32 -11.59 -2.95
N ASN A 90 8.50 -12.84 -3.38
CA ASN A 90 9.80 -13.47 -3.67
C ASN A 90 10.17 -13.45 -5.16
N TYR A 91 9.48 -12.60 -5.97
CA TYR A 91 9.63 -12.46 -7.41
C TYR A 91 9.38 -13.74 -8.22
N ALA A 92 9.47 -14.91 -7.64
CA ALA A 92 9.27 -16.24 -8.25
C ALA A 92 10.01 -16.39 -9.60
N LEU A 93 11.25 -15.92 -9.69
CA LEU A 93 12.09 -16.11 -10.87
C LEU A 93 12.54 -17.56 -10.96
N LEU A 94 12.64 -18.08 -12.18
CA LEU A 94 13.11 -19.43 -12.46
C LEU A 94 14.66 -19.42 -12.50
N PRO A 95 15.36 -20.01 -11.50
CA PRO A 95 16.80 -19.82 -11.33
C PRO A 95 17.64 -20.46 -12.43
N HIS A 96 17.09 -21.43 -13.14
CA HIS A 96 17.75 -22.16 -14.22
C HIS A 96 17.50 -21.55 -15.62
N LEU A 97 16.73 -20.48 -15.71
CA LEU A 97 16.46 -19.76 -16.95
C LEU A 97 17.18 -18.42 -16.97
N SER A 98 17.66 -18.00 -18.15
CA SER A 98 18.18 -16.66 -18.35
C SER A 98 17.11 -15.59 -18.15
N ILE A 99 17.51 -14.31 -18.07
CA ILE A 99 16.60 -13.17 -17.94
C ILE A 99 15.60 -13.16 -19.11
N ALA A 100 16.07 -13.24 -20.36
CA ALA A 100 15.20 -13.28 -21.53
C ALA A 100 14.21 -14.46 -21.45
N SER A 101 14.69 -15.65 -21.08
CA SER A 101 13.85 -16.84 -20.93
C SER A 101 12.86 -16.74 -19.77
N ASN A 102 13.22 -16.07 -18.67
CA ASN A 102 12.32 -15.75 -17.57
C ASN A 102 11.19 -14.81 -18.02
N ILE A 103 11.51 -13.76 -18.77
CA ILE A 103 10.54 -12.78 -19.27
C ILE A 103 9.58 -13.44 -20.25
N LEU A 104 10.09 -14.25 -21.17
CA LEU A 104 9.28 -14.95 -22.18
C LEU A 104 8.55 -16.18 -21.64
N PHE A 105 8.81 -16.61 -20.40
CA PHE A 105 8.22 -17.82 -19.85
C PHE A 105 6.67 -17.76 -19.81
N GLY A 106 6.05 -18.69 -20.54
CA GLY A 106 4.58 -18.74 -20.66
C GLY A 106 3.96 -17.61 -21.48
N SER A 107 4.79 -16.85 -22.21
CA SER A 107 4.36 -15.76 -23.08
C SER A 107 4.29 -16.20 -24.55
N SER A 108 3.41 -15.54 -25.29
CA SER A 108 3.37 -15.59 -26.77
C SER A 108 3.98 -14.33 -27.41
N ALA A 109 4.70 -13.52 -26.61
CA ALA A 109 5.32 -12.29 -27.07
C ALA A 109 6.43 -12.53 -28.11
N THR A 110 6.61 -11.58 -28.99
CA THR A 110 7.66 -11.58 -30.02
C THR A 110 9.02 -11.12 -29.49
N ASN A 111 10.07 -11.28 -30.29
CA ASN A 111 11.37 -10.70 -29.94
C ASN A 111 11.34 -9.16 -29.87
N GLU A 112 10.51 -8.51 -30.68
CA GLU A 112 10.32 -7.07 -30.63
C GLU A 112 9.67 -6.62 -29.30
N ASP A 113 8.64 -7.37 -28.83
CA ASP A 113 8.03 -7.13 -27.52
C ASP A 113 9.09 -7.31 -26.38
N LEU A 114 9.98 -8.30 -26.51
CA LEU A 114 11.05 -8.53 -25.53
C LEU A 114 12.04 -7.35 -25.51
N GLU A 115 12.50 -6.90 -26.68
CA GLU A 115 13.42 -5.76 -26.78
C GLU A 115 12.81 -4.49 -26.19
N ASP A 116 11.55 -4.17 -26.49
CA ASP A 116 10.81 -3.02 -25.94
C ASP A 116 10.73 -3.10 -24.40
N VAL A 117 10.37 -4.27 -23.87
CA VAL A 117 10.27 -4.48 -22.42
C VAL A 117 11.66 -4.39 -21.76
N LEU A 118 12.70 -4.98 -22.33
CA LEU A 118 14.08 -4.90 -21.81
C LEU A 118 14.59 -3.46 -21.75
N GLU A 119 14.29 -2.66 -22.78
CA GLU A 119 14.68 -1.25 -22.82
C GLU A 119 13.95 -0.44 -21.75
N LYS A 120 12.61 -0.53 -21.69
CA LYS A 120 11.78 0.19 -20.72
C LYS A 120 12.03 -0.20 -19.27
N THR A 121 12.44 -1.45 -19.01
CA THR A 121 12.80 -1.93 -17.67
C THR A 121 14.28 -1.75 -17.33
N LYS A 122 15.06 -1.13 -18.22
CA LYS A 122 16.52 -0.91 -18.04
C LYS A 122 17.29 -2.23 -17.83
N LEU A 123 16.88 -3.31 -18.53
CA LEU A 123 17.50 -4.64 -18.48
C LEU A 123 18.28 -4.98 -19.76
N LYS A 124 18.33 -4.08 -20.74
CA LYS A 124 19.05 -4.27 -22.00
C LYS A 124 20.54 -4.56 -21.75
N GLY A 125 21.07 -5.56 -22.42
CA GLY A 125 22.44 -6.06 -22.25
C GLY A 125 22.62 -7.05 -21.10
N GLN A 126 21.52 -7.47 -20.44
CA GLN A 126 21.51 -8.45 -19.36
C GLN A 126 20.74 -9.73 -19.70
N GLU A 127 20.30 -9.88 -20.93
CA GLU A 127 19.38 -10.92 -21.42
C GLU A 127 19.84 -12.33 -21.11
N ASN A 128 21.15 -12.55 -21.20
CA ASN A 128 21.78 -13.86 -21.03
C ASN A 128 22.18 -14.19 -19.58
N LYS A 129 22.09 -13.23 -18.66
CA LYS A 129 22.36 -13.46 -17.24
C LYS A 129 21.28 -14.32 -16.60
N PHE A 130 21.63 -14.91 -15.45
CA PHE A 130 20.72 -15.68 -14.61
C PHE A 130 20.29 -14.87 -13.37
N PRO A 131 19.17 -15.21 -12.73
CA PRO A 131 18.68 -14.49 -11.56
C PRO A 131 19.71 -14.28 -10.43
N HIS A 132 20.56 -15.27 -10.17
CA HIS A 132 21.59 -15.20 -9.12
C HIS A 132 22.75 -14.22 -9.43
N GLU A 133 22.87 -13.75 -10.66
CA GLU A 133 23.87 -12.75 -11.09
C GLU A 133 23.33 -11.31 -10.97
N LEU A 134 22.09 -11.14 -10.52
CA LEU A 134 21.41 -9.87 -10.44
C LEU A 134 21.25 -9.36 -9.01
N SER A 135 21.28 -8.04 -8.83
CA SER A 135 20.85 -7.41 -7.60
C SER A 135 19.33 -7.60 -7.36
N GLY A 136 18.87 -7.47 -6.11
CA GLY A 136 17.44 -7.58 -5.78
C GLY A 136 16.54 -6.66 -6.61
N GLY A 137 16.96 -5.41 -6.85
CA GLY A 137 16.22 -4.48 -7.70
C GLY A 137 16.17 -4.91 -9.17
N GLN A 138 17.26 -5.51 -9.69
CA GLN A 138 17.27 -6.06 -11.05
C GLN A 138 16.34 -7.29 -11.14
N GLN A 139 16.34 -8.17 -10.12
CA GLN A 139 15.42 -9.30 -10.06
C GLN A 139 13.95 -8.83 -10.04
N GLN A 140 13.63 -7.77 -9.31
CA GLN A 140 12.31 -7.13 -9.31
C GLN A 140 11.91 -6.65 -10.71
N ARG A 141 12.84 -5.96 -11.42
CA ARG A 141 12.58 -5.51 -12.80
C ARG A 141 12.31 -6.68 -13.74
N VAL A 142 13.03 -7.81 -13.61
CA VAL A 142 12.76 -9.02 -14.40
C VAL A 142 11.38 -9.58 -14.10
N ALA A 143 10.97 -9.66 -12.83
CA ALA A 143 9.64 -10.13 -12.44
C ALA A 143 8.53 -9.23 -13.01
N LEU A 144 8.73 -7.91 -12.97
CA LEU A 144 7.83 -6.94 -13.58
C LEU A 144 7.80 -7.09 -15.10
N ALA A 145 8.95 -7.19 -15.77
CA ALA A 145 9.05 -7.40 -17.22
C ALA A 145 8.26 -8.66 -17.65
N ARG A 146 8.46 -9.78 -16.93
CA ARG A 146 7.70 -11.03 -17.15
C ARG A 146 6.19 -10.85 -16.96
N ALA A 147 5.79 -10.07 -15.97
CA ALA A 147 4.37 -9.81 -15.70
C ALA A 147 3.74 -8.93 -16.79
N ILE A 148 4.48 -7.95 -17.31
CA ILE A 148 3.98 -6.92 -18.22
C ILE A 148 3.98 -7.37 -19.69
N ILE A 149 4.90 -8.26 -20.09
CA ILE A 149 5.10 -8.64 -21.50
C ILE A 149 3.82 -9.18 -22.18
N ASN A 150 2.93 -9.80 -21.41
CA ASN A 150 1.63 -10.29 -21.88
C ASN A 150 0.54 -9.20 -21.92
N LYS A 151 0.87 -7.94 -21.69
CA LYS A 151 -0.05 -6.78 -21.72
C LYS A 151 -1.33 -7.03 -20.88
N PRO A 152 -1.17 -7.34 -19.56
CA PRO A 152 -2.32 -7.64 -18.70
C PRO A 152 -3.22 -6.41 -18.54
N LYS A 153 -4.50 -6.63 -18.19
CA LYS A 153 -5.44 -5.55 -17.87
C LYS A 153 -5.20 -4.96 -16.48
N ILE A 154 -4.66 -5.75 -15.57
CA ILE A 154 -4.24 -5.31 -14.25
C ILE A 154 -3.01 -6.10 -13.79
N LEU A 155 -2.09 -5.37 -13.15
CA LEU A 155 -0.91 -5.91 -12.47
C LEU A 155 -1.21 -6.01 -10.97
N LEU A 156 -1.08 -7.20 -10.41
CA LEU A 156 -1.28 -7.48 -8.99
C LEU A 156 0.08 -7.65 -8.31
N LEU A 157 0.36 -6.86 -7.28
CA LEU A 157 1.65 -6.77 -6.61
C LEU A 157 1.50 -7.15 -5.14
N ASP A 158 2.02 -8.33 -4.76
CA ASP A 158 1.94 -8.86 -3.39
C ASP A 158 3.21 -8.52 -2.61
N GLU A 159 3.16 -7.42 -1.84
CA GLU A 159 4.26 -6.92 -0.98
C GLU A 159 5.65 -6.89 -1.68
N PRO A 160 5.79 -6.33 -2.90
CA PRO A 160 7.00 -6.47 -3.71
C PRO A 160 8.22 -5.71 -3.15
N LEU A 161 8.08 -4.90 -2.11
CA LEU A 161 9.14 -4.11 -1.46
C LEU A 161 9.45 -4.57 -0.03
N SER A 162 8.76 -5.61 0.49
CA SER A 162 8.87 -6.00 1.90
C SER A 162 10.23 -6.62 2.30
N ASN A 163 10.93 -7.24 1.36
CA ASN A 163 12.19 -7.94 1.59
C ASN A 163 13.44 -7.07 1.31
N VAL A 164 13.27 -5.75 1.26
CA VAL A 164 14.33 -4.81 0.90
C VAL A 164 14.65 -3.92 2.11
N ASP A 165 15.93 -3.62 2.32
CA ASP A 165 16.37 -2.67 3.33
C ASP A 165 15.82 -1.25 3.08
N THR A 166 15.81 -0.41 4.12
CA THR A 166 15.14 0.89 4.10
C THR A 166 15.74 1.86 3.08
N GLU A 167 17.07 1.86 2.89
CA GLU A 167 17.72 2.80 1.96
C GLU A 167 17.40 2.43 0.51
N LEU A 168 17.51 1.14 0.18
CA LEU A 168 17.23 0.65 -1.16
C LEU A 168 15.74 0.71 -1.48
N ARG A 169 14.85 0.55 -0.48
CA ARG A 169 13.39 0.58 -0.64
C ARG A 169 12.89 1.89 -1.25
N ALA A 170 13.40 3.05 -0.80
CA ALA A 170 13.00 4.35 -1.33
C ALA A 170 13.31 4.47 -2.84
N HIS A 171 14.47 3.97 -3.26
CA HIS A 171 14.86 3.95 -4.67
C HIS A 171 13.99 3.00 -5.50
N LEU A 172 13.79 1.77 -5.03
CA LEU A 172 12.97 0.78 -5.72
C LEU A 172 11.50 1.19 -5.81
N ARG A 173 10.98 1.88 -4.79
CA ARG A 173 9.64 2.49 -4.79
C ARG A 173 9.47 3.47 -5.95
N SER A 174 10.45 4.36 -6.14
CA SER A 174 10.44 5.33 -7.25
C SER A 174 10.51 4.63 -8.60
N GLU A 175 11.40 3.64 -8.76
CA GLU A 175 11.53 2.87 -9.99
C GLU A 175 10.25 2.08 -10.33
N LEU A 176 9.62 1.45 -9.33
CA LEU A 176 8.36 0.73 -9.51
C LEU A 176 7.26 1.65 -10.03
N LYS A 177 7.12 2.85 -9.43
CA LYS A 177 6.15 3.85 -9.88
C LYS A 177 6.40 4.32 -11.31
N GLU A 178 7.68 4.61 -11.63
CA GLU A 178 8.10 4.99 -12.99
C GLU A 178 7.74 3.91 -14.02
N MET A 179 8.03 2.64 -13.71
CA MET A 179 7.72 1.51 -14.60
C MET A 179 6.22 1.34 -14.83
N ILE A 180 5.40 1.33 -13.76
CA ILE A 180 3.95 1.20 -13.89
C ILE A 180 3.38 2.32 -14.78
N LYS A 181 3.86 3.56 -14.59
CA LYS A 181 3.44 4.72 -15.41
C LYS A 181 3.94 4.65 -16.85
N THR A 182 5.20 4.23 -17.08
CA THR A 182 5.77 4.10 -18.43
C THR A 182 5.00 3.11 -19.29
N PHE A 183 4.53 2.01 -18.69
CA PHE A 183 3.71 1.03 -19.39
C PHE A 183 2.21 1.34 -19.37
N ASN A 184 1.80 2.42 -18.70
CA ASN A 184 0.39 2.82 -18.52
C ASN A 184 -0.51 1.67 -18.03
N ILE A 185 -0.04 0.93 -17.02
CA ILE A 185 -0.73 -0.28 -16.51
C ILE A 185 -1.52 0.08 -15.25
N THR A 186 -2.75 -0.43 -15.16
CA THR A 186 -3.50 -0.43 -13.91
C THR A 186 -2.84 -1.39 -12.93
N ALA A 187 -2.65 -0.98 -11.69
CA ALA A 187 -2.01 -1.80 -10.67
C ALA A 187 -2.83 -1.87 -9.38
N LEU A 188 -2.94 -3.07 -8.81
CA LEU A 188 -3.34 -3.29 -7.43
C LEU A 188 -2.11 -3.70 -6.64
N PHE A 189 -1.73 -2.86 -5.70
CA PHE A 189 -0.61 -3.06 -4.80
C PHE A 189 -1.13 -3.40 -3.40
N ILE A 190 -0.56 -4.40 -2.75
CA ILE A 190 -0.85 -4.66 -1.34
C ILE A 190 0.40 -4.49 -0.50
N THR A 191 0.28 -3.84 0.65
CA THR A 191 1.38 -3.57 1.58
C THR A 191 0.87 -3.39 3.01
N HIS A 192 1.77 -3.54 3.97
CA HIS A 192 1.58 -3.09 5.35
C HIS A 192 2.35 -1.79 5.66
N ASP A 193 3.14 -1.30 4.71
CA ASP A 193 3.95 -0.10 4.84
C ASP A 193 3.19 1.14 4.35
N LYS A 194 3.06 2.13 5.23
CA LYS A 194 2.34 3.38 4.95
C LYS A 194 3.07 4.27 3.95
N GLU A 195 4.40 4.31 4.01
CA GLU A 195 5.19 5.13 3.10
C GLU A 195 5.10 4.62 1.67
N ASP A 196 5.11 3.28 1.48
CA ASP A 196 4.91 2.67 0.18
C ASP A 196 3.53 3.05 -0.38
N ALA A 197 2.48 2.90 0.45
CA ALA A 197 1.12 3.25 0.06
C ALA A 197 0.99 4.74 -0.30
N PHE A 198 1.51 5.63 0.55
CA PHE A 198 1.41 7.08 0.33
C PHE A 198 2.18 7.56 -0.90
N TYR A 199 3.33 6.95 -1.19
CA TYR A 199 4.16 7.34 -2.33
C TYR A 199 3.62 6.84 -3.67
N LEU A 200 3.18 5.56 -3.71
CA LEU A 200 2.83 4.89 -4.95
C LEU A 200 1.43 5.22 -5.43
N SER A 201 0.46 5.34 -4.53
CA SER A 201 -0.95 5.17 -4.84
C SER A 201 -1.65 6.44 -5.28
N ASP A 202 -2.56 6.29 -6.22
CA ASP A 202 -3.57 7.31 -6.54
C ASP A 202 -4.71 7.25 -5.51
N ARG A 203 -5.15 6.03 -5.14
CA ARG A 203 -6.10 5.77 -4.06
C ARG A 203 -5.65 4.59 -3.19
N ILE A 204 -6.03 4.65 -1.91
CA ILE A 204 -5.70 3.66 -0.89
C ILE A 204 -6.99 3.17 -0.24
N GLY A 205 -7.12 1.84 -0.10
CA GLY A 205 -8.13 1.19 0.73
C GLY A 205 -7.50 0.68 2.02
N ILE A 206 -8.00 1.10 3.17
CA ILE A 206 -7.55 0.59 4.47
C ILE A 206 -8.30 -0.70 4.79
N MET A 207 -7.57 -1.80 4.88
CA MET A 207 -8.15 -3.12 5.17
C MET A 207 -7.89 -3.55 6.61
N HIS A 208 -8.93 -3.94 7.31
CA HIS A 208 -8.89 -4.44 8.69
C HIS A 208 -9.87 -5.60 8.85
N MET A 209 -9.40 -6.72 9.42
CA MET A 209 -10.22 -7.91 9.73
C MET A 209 -11.16 -8.34 8.58
N GLY A 210 -10.64 -8.38 7.35
CA GLY A 210 -11.42 -8.82 6.18
C GLY A 210 -12.32 -7.77 5.55
N SER A 211 -12.40 -6.56 6.10
CA SER A 211 -13.24 -5.46 5.59
C SER A 211 -12.40 -4.29 5.11
N ILE A 212 -12.86 -3.56 4.11
CA ILE A 212 -12.29 -2.27 3.70
C ILE A 212 -13.04 -1.18 4.45
N LEU A 213 -12.35 -0.52 5.41
CA LEU A 213 -12.93 0.50 6.26
C LEU A 213 -13.09 1.84 5.55
N GLN A 214 -12.08 2.22 4.77
CA GLN A 214 -12.05 3.52 4.10
C GLN A 214 -11.28 3.43 2.78
N VAL A 215 -11.72 4.20 1.78
CA VAL A 215 -11.05 4.38 0.49
C VAL A 215 -10.91 5.87 0.20
N GLY A 216 -9.72 6.31 -0.24
CA GLY A 216 -9.48 7.70 -0.61
C GLY A 216 -8.04 7.95 -1.05
N THR A 217 -7.73 9.20 -1.41
CA THR A 217 -6.34 9.60 -1.63
C THR A 217 -5.57 9.60 -0.31
N ALA A 218 -4.24 9.45 -0.34
CA ALA A 218 -3.39 9.47 0.85
C ALA A 218 -3.69 10.68 1.76
N LYS A 219 -3.78 11.87 1.17
CA LYS A 219 -4.10 13.10 1.90
C LYS A 219 -5.48 13.05 2.55
N HIS A 220 -6.51 12.57 1.82
CA HIS A 220 -7.87 12.51 2.34
C HIS A 220 -8.00 11.56 3.53
N ILE A 221 -7.50 10.32 3.42
CA ILE A 221 -7.61 9.34 4.51
C ILE A 221 -6.79 9.72 5.74
N TYR A 222 -5.70 10.49 5.58
CA TYR A 222 -4.87 10.97 6.69
C TYR A 222 -5.55 12.08 7.49
N HIS A 223 -6.15 13.07 6.81
CA HIS A 223 -6.78 14.23 7.44
C HIS A 223 -8.25 13.96 7.83
N HIS A 224 -8.94 13.04 7.15
CA HIS A 224 -10.35 12.70 7.38
C HIS A 224 -10.51 11.18 7.55
N PRO A 225 -9.89 10.58 8.59
CA PRO A 225 -10.08 9.17 8.89
C PRO A 225 -11.52 8.89 9.34
N VAL A 226 -12.07 7.74 8.89
CA VAL A 226 -13.46 7.37 9.17
C VAL A 226 -13.69 6.99 10.64
N ASP A 227 -12.66 6.50 11.31
CA ASP A 227 -12.69 6.08 12.69
C ASP A 227 -11.32 6.21 13.37
N LEU A 228 -11.28 5.99 14.68
CA LEU A 228 -10.07 6.07 15.49
C LEU A 228 -9.04 4.98 15.11
N TYR A 229 -9.49 3.81 14.62
CA TYR A 229 -8.57 2.78 14.12
C TYR A 229 -7.81 3.28 12.89
N CYS A 230 -8.51 3.80 11.89
CA CYS A 230 -7.90 4.37 10.68
C CYS A 230 -6.96 5.53 11.04
N ALA A 231 -7.40 6.41 11.95
CA ALA A 231 -6.58 7.52 12.43
C ALA A 231 -5.24 7.05 13.03
N ASN A 232 -5.29 6.14 14.00
CA ASN A 232 -4.09 5.59 14.67
C ASN A 232 -3.25 4.71 13.75
N PHE A 233 -3.88 4.00 12.82
CA PHE A 233 -3.17 3.16 11.88
C PHE A 233 -2.31 3.99 10.92
N LEU A 234 -2.78 5.15 10.49
CA LEU A 234 -2.03 6.02 9.57
C LEU A 234 -0.96 6.87 10.25
N GLY A 235 -1.18 7.28 11.50
CA GLY A 235 -0.22 8.07 12.29
C GLY A 235 -0.61 8.13 13.76
N LYS A 236 0.29 8.62 14.61
CA LYS A 236 -0.03 8.82 16.02
C LYS A 236 -1.16 9.83 16.20
N MET A 237 -1.98 9.62 17.22
CA MET A 237 -3.03 10.55 17.65
C MET A 237 -2.79 10.91 19.11
N THR A 238 -3.12 12.14 19.48
CA THR A 238 -3.20 12.57 20.88
C THR A 238 -4.62 12.92 21.23
N GLN A 239 -5.09 12.40 22.37
CA GLN A 239 -6.44 12.66 22.86
C GLN A 239 -6.46 14.01 23.58
N ILE A 240 -7.35 14.90 23.17
CA ILE A 240 -7.49 16.26 23.71
C ILE A 240 -8.81 16.49 24.45
N GLY A 241 -9.78 15.61 24.27
CA GLY A 241 -11.11 15.62 24.92
C GLY A 241 -11.62 14.20 25.12
N GLU A 242 -12.85 14.04 25.58
CA GLU A 242 -13.44 12.71 25.82
C GLU A 242 -13.48 11.86 24.54
N ASN A 243 -13.97 12.44 23.44
CA ASN A 243 -13.98 11.84 22.10
C ASN A 243 -13.28 12.71 21.06
N SER A 244 -12.36 13.56 21.50
CA SER A 244 -11.67 14.54 20.65
C SER A 244 -10.19 14.24 20.57
N TYR A 245 -9.68 14.20 19.35
CA TYR A 245 -8.30 13.80 19.03
C TYR A 245 -7.70 14.78 18.02
N THR A 246 -6.38 14.89 18.05
CA THR A 246 -5.62 15.61 17.01
C THR A 246 -4.31 14.90 16.71
N ARG A 247 -3.66 15.29 15.61
CA ARG A 247 -2.31 14.82 15.29
C ARG A 247 -1.28 15.54 16.16
N PRO A 248 -0.18 14.89 16.59
CA PRO A 248 0.88 15.53 17.37
C PRO A 248 1.49 16.76 16.69
N GLU A 249 1.61 16.74 15.36
CA GLU A 249 2.11 17.86 14.54
C GLU A 249 1.13 19.03 14.43
N HIS A 250 -0.13 18.86 14.81
CA HIS A 250 -1.15 19.92 14.82
C HIS A 250 -1.23 20.67 16.15
N ILE A 251 -0.36 20.33 17.10
CA ILE A 251 -0.18 21.07 18.35
C ILE A 251 1.13 21.84 18.26
N LYS A 252 1.06 23.17 18.37
CA LYS A 252 2.23 24.03 18.24
C LYS A 252 2.52 24.77 19.55
N ILE A 253 3.75 24.63 20.05
CA ILE A 253 4.28 25.48 21.13
C ILE A 253 4.41 26.91 20.58
N SER A 254 3.92 27.88 21.31
CA SER A 254 3.91 29.29 20.90
C SER A 254 3.77 30.20 22.11
N THR A 255 4.51 31.32 22.14
CA THR A 255 4.39 32.34 23.21
C THR A 255 2.98 32.90 23.33
N ASN A 256 2.20 32.89 22.26
CA ASN A 256 0.81 33.34 22.22
C ASN A 256 -0.18 32.15 22.23
N GLY A 257 0.20 31.02 22.80
CA GLY A 257 -0.66 29.84 22.96
C GLY A 257 -1.76 30.08 23.98
N GLU A 258 -2.95 29.55 23.72
CA GLU A 258 -4.15 29.69 24.58
C GLU A 258 -4.12 28.71 25.75
N PHE A 259 -3.31 27.68 25.68
CA PHE A 259 -3.22 26.61 26.67
C PHE A 259 -1.82 26.55 27.26
N GLU A 260 -1.71 26.12 28.53
CA GLU A 260 -0.45 25.96 29.25
C GLU A 260 -0.19 24.50 29.57
N GLY A 261 1.06 24.04 29.45
CA GLY A 261 1.51 22.73 29.86
C GLY A 261 2.97 22.72 30.30
N THR A 262 3.38 21.63 30.97
CA THR A 262 4.77 21.42 31.39
C THR A 262 5.35 20.23 30.61
N ILE A 263 6.53 20.41 30.07
CA ILE A 263 7.25 19.36 29.33
C ILE A 263 7.68 18.26 30.31
N LYS A 264 7.18 17.04 30.11
CA LYS A 264 7.44 15.86 30.95
C LYS A 264 8.54 14.97 30.37
N GLU A 265 8.56 14.83 29.05
CA GLU A 265 9.48 13.96 28.34
C GLU A 265 9.82 14.55 26.98
N ILE A 266 11.05 14.36 26.51
CA ILE A 266 11.51 14.75 25.18
C ILE A 266 12.30 13.60 24.59
N VAL A 267 11.92 13.13 23.39
CA VAL A 267 12.62 12.09 22.64
C VAL A 267 12.99 12.62 21.26
N PHE A 268 14.26 12.54 20.91
CA PHE A 268 14.75 12.96 19.59
C PHE A 268 14.62 11.84 18.56
N TYR A 269 13.92 12.10 17.46
CA TYR A 269 13.71 11.16 16.34
C TYR A 269 14.51 11.52 15.08
N GLY A 270 15.58 12.30 15.21
CA GLY A 270 16.42 12.72 14.09
C GLY A 270 15.91 13.97 13.39
N SER A 271 14.71 13.95 12.84
CA SER A 271 14.11 15.10 12.13
C SER A 271 13.18 15.95 12.99
N PHE A 272 12.72 15.45 14.13
CA PHE A 272 11.85 16.17 15.07
C PHE A 272 12.02 15.62 16.49
N TYR A 273 11.52 16.38 17.46
CA TYR A 273 11.36 15.95 18.85
C TYR A 273 9.92 15.52 19.10
N GLU A 274 9.75 14.34 19.68
CA GLU A 274 8.47 13.90 20.24
C GLU A 274 8.45 14.29 21.71
N ILE A 275 7.43 15.03 22.13
CA ILE A 275 7.33 15.62 23.46
C ILE A 275 6.05 15.15 24.13
N ILE A 276 6.14 14.71 25.38
CA ILE A 276 4.98 14.54 26.25
C ILE A 276 4.80 15.84 27.05
N LEU A 277 3.69 16.51 26.79
CA LEU A 277 3.31 17.75 27.45
C LEU A 277 2.22 17.45 28.48
N SER A 278 2.52 17.64 29.76
CA SER A 278 1.55 17.46 30.84
C SER A 278 0.72 18.72 31.01
N THR A 279 -0.60 18.58 30.89
CA THR A 279 -1.58 19.63 31.15
C THR A 279 -2.36 19.31 32.43
N LYS A 280 -3.31 20.17 32.81
CA LYS A 280 -4.14 19.94 34.00
C LYS A 280 -4.98 18.66 33.92
N ASP A 281 -5.41 18.31 32.70
CA ASP A 281 -6.39 17.25 32.49
C ASP A 281 -5.76 15.94 31.98
N ARG A 282 -4.66 16.02 31.22
CA ARG A 282 -4.05 14.88 30.56
C ARG A 282 -2.65 15.17 30.02
N ASP A 283 -1.94 14.12 29.64
CA ASP A 283 -0.70 14.23 28.89
C ASP A 283 -1.01 14.27 27.38
N LEU A 284 -0.38 15.21 26.66
CA LEU A 284 -0.49 15.39 25.22
C LEU A 284 0.81 14.99 24.54
N LEU A 285 0.72 14.22 23.46
CA LEU A 285 1.83 13.93 22.57
C LEU A 285 1.91 15.05 21.52
N ILE A 286 3.06 15.68 21.37
CA ILE A 286 3.30 16.74 20.38
C ILE A 286 4.60 16.51 19.62
N HIS A 287 4.68 17.06 18.40
CA HIS A 287 5.92 17.12 17.63
C HIS A 287 6.46 18.54 17.58
N SER A 288 7.77 18.71 17.82
CA SER A 288 8.46 20.00 17.76
C SER A 288 9.76 19.88 16.98
N TYR A 289 10.18 20.98 16.36
CA TYR A 289 11.47 21.14 15.69
C TYR A 289 12.42 22.06 16.51
N ASP A 290 11.99 22.47 17.69
CA ASP A 290 12.73 23.39 18.58
C ASP A 290 13.63 22.56 19.51
N ASP A 291 14.94 22.74 19.37
CA ASP A 291 15.97 22.06 20.15
C ASP A 291 16.30 22.75 21.47
N SER A 292 15.72 23.94 21.73
CA SER A 292 15.90 24.71 22.97
C SER A 292 14.97 24.31 24.11
N LEU A 293 14.05 23.35 23.85
CA LEU A 293 13.06 22.92 24.84
C LEU A 293 13.69 22.00 25.90
N GLU A 294 13.31 22.18 27.16
CA GLU A 294 13.84 21.42 28.30
C GLU A 294 12.72 20.73 29.09
N ILE A 295 13.06 19.58 29.72
CA ILE A 295 12.15 18.86 30.62
C ILE A 295 11.90 19.75 31.86
N GLY A 296 10.63 19.86 32.27
CA GLY A 296 10.18 20.72 33.36
C GLY A 296 9.84 22.14 32.93
N GLN A 297 10.15 22.53 31.69
CA GLN A 297 9.81 23.85 31.17
C GLN A 297 8.28 23.99 31.01
N LYS A 298 7.75 25.13 31.46
CA LYS A 298 6.38 25.55 31.18
C LYS A 298 6.31 26.23 29.83
N VAL A 299 5.37 25.77 28.99
CA VAL A 299 5.18 26.31 27.66
C VAL A 299 3.71 26.58 27.38
N ASN A 300 3.46 27.60 26.57
CA ASN A 300 2.13 27.80 25.99
C ASN A 300 2.04 27.10 24.65
N PHE A 301 0.84 26.57 24.32
CA PHE A 301 0.60 25.90 23.07
C PHE A 301 -0.79 26.22 22.50
N LYS A 302 -0.99 25.92 21.22
CA LYS A 302 -2.27 26.04 20.53
C LYS A 302 -2.47 24.92 19.53
N PHE A 303 -3.73 24.65 19.21
CA PHE A 303 -4.10 23.76 18.11
C PHE A 303 -4.11 24.58 16.80
N ILE A 304 -3.49 24.05 15.73
CA ILE A 304 -3.34 24.75 14.45
C ILE A 304 -4.19 24.16 13.33
N GLU A 305 -4.74 22.96 13.52
CA GLU A 305 -5.62 22.27 12.55
C GLU A 305 -6.79 21.59 13.23
N GLN A 306 -7.63 20.93 12.39
CA GLN A 306 -8.90 20.34 12.76
C GLN A 306 -8.78 19.31 13.90
N ILE A 307 -9.66 19.44 14.87
CA ILE A 307 -9.92 18.44 15.89
C ILE A 307 -10.84 17.37 15.27
N LEU A 308 -10.46 16.11 15.39
CA LEU A 308 -11.24 14.96 14.97
C LEU A 308 -12.08 14.46 16.13
N THR A 309 -13.32 14.09 15.86
CA THR A 309 -14.25 13.54 16.86
C THR A 309 -14.71 12.17 16.37
N PHE A 310 -14.60 11.14 17.23
CA PHE A 310 -14.99 9.77 16.92
C PHE A 310 -15.97 9.22 17.95
#